data_b6f0f2a31dacfbe52d2cd068c3fe08d7
#
_entry.id   b6f0f2a31dacfbe52d2cd068c3fe08d7
#
_cell.length_a   1.000
_cell.length_b   1.000
_cell.length_c   1.000
_cell.angle_alpha   90.00
_cell.angle_beta   90.00
_cell.angle_gamma   90.00
#
_symmetry.space_group_name_H-M   'P 1'
#
loop_
_entity.id
_entity.type
_entity.pdbx_description
1 polymer ?
#
loop_
_entity_poly.entity_id
_entity_poly.type
_entity_poly.pdbx_seq_one_letter_code
_entity_poly.pdbx_strand_id
1 'polypeptide(L)'
;ALAAAKQVAENPGSSYNPLFLYGGVGLGKTHLMHAVGAALIEQNPNAKVVYLHSERFVADMVKALQLNAINEFKRFYRSVDALLIDDIQFFAGKERSQEEFFHTFNALLESGQQMILTCDRYPKEIVGLEDRLKSRFGWGLTVAVEPPELETRVAILMKKAAEGNIALPEDAAFFLAKKIRSNVRELEGALKRVVANSHFTGEAISTPFIQESLRDLLALQDRKVSIDNIQKTVASYYKIKIADILSKRRSRSVARPRQLAMALAKELTNHSLPEIGDAFGGRDHTTVLHACRKIKELREAD
;
A
#
# COMPACT_ATOMS: atom_id res chain seq x y z
N ALA A 1 -4.15 -10.79 3.12
CA ALA A 1 -5.13 -10.18 2.23
C ALA A 1 -5.64 -11.16 1.16
N LEU A 2 -4.76 -11.81 0.40
CA LEU A 2 -5.15 -12.73 -0.69
C LEU A 2 -6.02 -13.90 -0.18
N ALA A 3 -5.65 -14.55 0.93
CA ALA A 3 -6.42 -15.65 1.51
C ALA A 3 -7.83 -15.20 1.93
N ALA A 4 -7.94 -14.02 2.56
CA ALA A 4 -9.23 -13.45 2.93
C ALA A 4 -10.10 -13.14 1.70
N ALA A 5 -9.51 -12.59 0.65
CA ALA A 5 -10.19 -12.29 -0.60
C ALA A 5 -10.73 -13.57 -1.30
N LYS A 6 -9.94 -14.66 -1.32
CA LYS A 6 -10.38 -15.96 -1.84
C LYS A 6 -11.54 -16.51 -1.03
N GLN A 7 -11.47 -16.47 0.30
CA GLN A 7 -12.52 -16.95 1.18
C GLN A 7 -13.84 -16.18 0.98
N VAL A 8 -13.78 -14.85 0.77
CA VAL A 8 -14.95 -14.04 0.45
C VAL A 8 -15.51 -14.37 -0.92
N ALA A 9 -14.65 -14.61 -1.91
CA ALA A 9 -15.10 -15.01 -3.24
C ALA A 9 -15.81 -16.38 -3.20
N GLU A 10 -15.33 -17.33 -2.41
CA GLU A 10 -15.91 -18.67 -2.27
C GLU A 10 -17.23 -18.67 -1.47
N ASN A 11 -17.33 -17.82 -0.44
CA ASN A 11 -18.45 -17.80 0.52
C ASN A 11 -18.92 -16.36 0.79
N PRO A 12 -19.53 -15.68 -0.21
CA PRO A 12 -19.93 -14.29 -0.08
C PRO A 12 -21.03 -14.12 0.98
N GLY A 13 -20.95 -13.03 1.72
CA GLY A 13 -21.93 -12.64 2.75
C GLY A 13 -21.81 -13.38 4.08
N SER A 14 -21.12 -14.52 4.13
CA SER A 14 -21.11 -15.40 5.31
C SER A 14 -19.83 -15.33 6.15
N SER A 15 -18.64 -15.29 5.51
CA SER A 15 -17.39 -15.49 6.25
C SER A 15 -16.78 -14.19 6.78
N TYR A 16 -16.61 -13.19 5.93
CA TYR A 16 -15.95 -11.93 6.26
C TYR A 16 -16.74 -10.76 5.67
N ASN A 17 -17.75 -10.30 6.39
CA ASN A 17 -18.62 -9.21 5.92
C ASN A 17 -18.73 -8.09 6.97
N PRO A 18 -18.19 -6.89 6.71
CA PRO A 18 -17.43 -6.52 5.52
C PRO A 18 -16.01 -7.11 5.49
N LEU A 19 -15.44 -7.25 4.29
CA LEU A 19 -13.99 -7.37 4.10
C LEU A 19 -13.41 -5.96 3.96
N PHE A 20 -12.56 -5.58 4.90
CA PHE A 20 -11.93 -4.27 4.92
C PHE A 20 -10.43 -4.38 4.59
N LEU A 21 -10.02 -3.86 3.44
CA LEU A 21 -8.63 -3.87 2.98
C LEU A 21 -8.00 -2.48 3.21
N TYR A 22 -6.93 -2.42 4.00
CA TYR A 22 -6.24 -1.16 4.22
C TYR A 22 -4.74 -1.28 3.93
N GLY A 23 -4.09 -0.15 3.70
CA GLY A 23 -2.65 -0.09 3.43
C GLY A 23 -2.29 1.08 2.53
N GLY A 24 -1.01 1.37 2.40
CA GLY A 24 -0.50 2.49 1.62
C GLY A 24 -1.02 2.56 0.18
N VAL A 25 -0.81 3.70 -0.45
CA VAL A 25 -1.23 3.94 -1.84
C VAL A 25 -0.47 3.02 -2.80
N GLY A 26 -1.17 2.49 -3.81
CA GLY A 26 -0.55 1.70 -4.89
C GLY A 26 -0.13 0.27 -4.50
N LEU A 27 -0.63 -0.29 -3.39
CA LEU A 27 -0.32 -1.66 -2.94
C LEU A 27 -1.21 -2.74 -3.56
N GLY A 28 -2.21 -2.37 -4.39
CA GLY A 28 -3.08 -3.32 -5.07
C GLY A 28 -4.41 -3.60 -4.37
N LYS A 29 -4.85 -2.78 -3.39
CA LYS A 29 -6.16 -2.92 -2.72
C LYS A 29 -7.32 -2.97 -3.71
N THR A 30 -7.40 -1.98 -4.59
CA THR A 30 -8.39 -1.89 -5.66
C THR A 30 -8.34 -3.10 -6.59
N HIS A 31 -7.14 -3.57 -6.94
CA HIS A 31 -6.95 -4.75 -7.78
C HIS A 31 -7.51 -6.01 -7.11
N LEU A 32 -7.22 -6.20 -5.83
CA LEU A 32 -7.73 -7.33 -5.06
C LEU A 32 -9.26 -7.28 -4.91
N MET A 33 -9.82 -6.09 -4.68
CA MET A 33 -11.25 -5.87 -4.63
C MET A 33 -11.92 -6.22 -5.97
N HIS A 34 -11.37 -5.78 -7.10
CA HIS A 34 -11.88 -6.12 -8.44
C HIS A 34 -11.77 -7.61 -8.73
N ALA A 35 -10.69 -8.27 -8.29
CA ALA A 35 -10.54 -9.72 -8.47
C ALA A 35 -11.66 -10.50 -7.74
N VAL A 36 -12.02 -10.08 -6.53
CA VAL A 36 -13.16 -10.67 -5.79
C VAL A 36 -14.46 -10.37 -6.54
N GLY A 37 -14.71 -9.14 -6.96
CA GLY A 37 -15.92 -8.77 -7.71
C GLY A 37 -16.08 -9.58 -9.01
N ALA A 38 -14.98 -9.79 -9.75
CA ALA A 38 -14.97 -10.62 -10.94
C ALA A 38 -15.31 -12.09 -10.62
N ALA A 39 -14.73 -12.65 -9.56
CA ALA A 39 -15.02 -14.02 -9.14
C ALA A 39 -16.49 -14.20 -8.71
N LEU A 40 -17.11 -13.21 -8.05
CA LEU A 40 -18.53 -13.23 -7.70
C LEU A 40 -19.43 -13.26 -8.93
N ILE A 41 -19.10 -12.47 -9.97
CA ILE A 41 -19.84 -12.46 -11.24
C ILE A 41 -19.63 -13.77 -12.01
N GLU A 42 -18.43 -14.34 -11.99
CA GLU A 42 -18.12 -15.61 -12.64
C GLU A 42 -18.92 -16.76 -12.01
N GLN A 43 -19.07 -16.79 -10.69
CA GLN A 43 -19.88 -17.78 -9.99
C GLN A 43 -21.37 -17.58 -10.18
N ASN A 44 -21.85 -16.33 -10.22
CA ASN A 44 -23.24 -16.00 -10.46
C ASN A 44 -23.36 -14.83 -11.46
N PRO A 45 -23.49 -15.10 -12.77
CA PRO A 45 -23.59 -14.06 -13.79
C PRO A 45 -24.76 -13.10 -13.64
N ASN A 46 -25.77 -13.46 -12.85
CA ASN A 46 -26.91 -12.59 -12.55
C ASN A 46 -26.71 -11.75 -11.28
N ALA A 47 -25.61 -11.93 -10.55
CA ALA A 47 -25.31 -11.17 -9.37
C ALA A 47 -25.13 -9.68 -9.68
N LYS A 48 -25.81 -8.84 -8.92
CA LYS A 48 -25.70 -7.39 -9.02
C LYS A 48 -24.51 -6.92 -8.18
N VAL A 49 -23.32 -6.97 -8.75
CA VAL A 49 -22.07 -6.51 -8.14
C VAL A 49 -21.83 -5.06 -8.55
N VAL A 50 -21.75 -4.16 -7.58
CA VAL A 50 -21.52 -2.73 -7.83
C VAL A 50 -20.17 -2.32 -7.22
N TYR A 51 -19.29 -1.79 -8.09
CA TYR A 51 -18.03 -1.16 -7.70
C TYR A 51 -18.10 0.34 -7.91
N LEU A 52 -17.62 1.10 -6.93
CA LEU A 52 -17.48 2.55 -7.04
C LEU A 52 -16.44 3.11 -6.05
N HIS A 53 -15.90 4.26 -6.37
CA HIS A 53 -15.21 5.08 -5.39
C HIS A 53 -16.20 5.76 -4.45
N SER A 54 -15.83 5.96 -3.19
CA SER A 54 -16.70 6.62 -2.21
C SER A 54 -17.14 8.02 -2.63
N GLU A 55 -16.33 8.74 -3.39
CA GLU A 55 -16.72 10.03 -3.99
C GLU A 55 -17.91 9.92 -4.94
N ARG A 56 -18.00 8.82 -5.70
CA ARG A 56 -19.14 8.56 -6.59
C ARG A 56 -20.42 8.33 -5.81
N PHE A 57 -20.35 7.58 -4.70
CA PHE A 57 -21.50 7.41 -3.80
C PHE A 57 -22.02 8.76 -3.31
N VAL A 58 -21.11 9.65 -2.88
CA VAL A 58 -21.45 11.02 -2.46
C VAL A 58 -22.09 11.81 -3.60
N ALA A 59 -21.52 11.77 -4.79
CA ALA A 59 -22.02 12.49 -5.95
C ALA A 59 -23.43 12.00 -6.36
N ASP A 60 -23.63 10.68 -6.39
CA ASP A 60 -24.94 10.08 -6.71
C ASP A 60 -25.99 10.44 -5.66
N MET A 61 -25.63 10.47 -4.37
CA MET A 61 -26.51 10.92 -3.29
C MET A 61 -26.92 12.39 -3.45
N VAL A 62 -25.96 13.28 -3.70
CA VAL A 62 -26.22 14.71 -3.89
C VAL A 62 -27.13 14.93 -5.09
N LYS A 63 -26.88 14.24 -6.20
CA LYS A 63 -27.71 14.30 -7.40
C LYS A 63 -29.13 13.79 -7.12
N ALA A 64 -29.28 12.71 -6.38
CA ALA A 64 -30.59 12.17 -6.01
C ALA A 64 -31.38 13.14 -5.13
N LEU A 65 -30.72 13.85 -4.20
CA LEU A 65 -31.34 14.89 -3.38
C LEU A 65 -31.81 16.08 -4.24
N GLN A 66 -30.99 16.54 -5.19
CA GLN A 66 -31.34 17.64 -6.10
C GLN A 66 -32.54 17.31 -6.99
N LEU A 67 -32.69 16.04 -7.36
CA LEU A 67 -33.76 15.54 -8.24
C LEU A 67 -34.97 14.98 -7.47
N ASN A 68 -35.01 15.09 -6.14
CA ASN A 68 -36.01 14.46 -5.27
C ASN A 68 -36.15 12.94 -5.46
N ALA A 69 -35.05 12.28 -5.89
CA ALA A 69 -34.99 10.85 -6.21
C ALA A 69 -34.25 10.03 -5.14
N ILE A 70 -34.18 10.51 -3.89
CA ILE A 70 -33.41 9.85 -2.82
C ILE A 70 -33.90 8.42 -2.52
N ASN A 71 -35.18 8.14 -2.71
CA ASN A 71 -35.74 6.79 -2.51
C ASN A 71 -35.25 5.81 -3.58
N GLU A 72 -35.04 6.27 -4.81
CA GLU A 72 -34.46 5.46 -5.89
C GLU A 72 -32.98 5.15 -5.62
N PHE A 73 -32.24 6.15 -5.15
CA PHE A 73 -30.86 5.97 -4.69
C PHE A 73 -30.77 4.90 -3.59
N LYS A 74 -31.59 5.01 -2.55
CA LYS A 74 -31.65 4.02 -1.46
C LYS A 74 -31.98 2.63 -1.97
N ARG A 75 -32.99 2.51 -2.82
CA ARG A 75 -33.40 1.24 -3.42
C ARG A 75 -32.28 0.62 -4.24
N PHE A 76 -31.58 1.41 -5.05
CA PHE A 76 -30.48 0.94 -5.87
C PHE A 76 -29.34 0.36 -5.02
N TYR A 77 -28.79 1.14 -4.09
CA TYR A 77 -27.64 0.73 -3.30
C TYR A 77 -27.94 -0.36 -2.26
N ARG A 78 -29.19 -0.45 -1.79
CA ARG A 78 -29.59 -1.48 -0.81
C ARG A 78 -30.08 -2.79 -1.45
N SER A 79 -30.17 -2.86 -2.78
CA SER A 79 -30.61 -4.05 -3.53
C SER A 79 -29.51 -4.76 -4.29
N VAL A 80 -28.24 -4.45 -4.02
CA VAL A 80 -27.09 -5.09 -4.67
C VAL A 80 -26.74 -6.38 -3.94
N ASP A 81 -26.20 -7.38 -4.64
CA ASP A 81 -25.71 -8.62 -4.05
C ASP A 81 -24.31 -8.47 -3.48
N ALA A 82 -23.52 -7.56 -4.06
CA ALA A 82 -22.24 -7.16 -3.51
C ALA A 82 -21.95 -5.67 -3.74
N LEU A 83 -21.46 -4.97 -2.71
CA LEU A 83 -21.07 -3.57 -2.77
C LEU A 83 -19.58 -3.42 -2.48
N LEU A 84 -18.84 -2.95 -3.48
CA LEU A 84 -17.41 -2.74 -3.45
C LEU A 84 -17.14 -1.23 -3.47
N ILE A 85 -16.69 -0.68 -2.34
CA ILE A 85 -16.41 0.77 -2.23
C ILE A 85 -14.93 1.00 -1.98
N ASP A 86 -14.33 1.72 -2.89
CA ASP A 86 -12.92 2.08 -2.86
C ASP A 86 -12.71 3.43 -2.17
N ASP A 87 -11.60 3.53 -1.42
CA ASP A 87 -11.11 4.76 -0.81
C ASP A 87 -12.12 5.44 0.14
N ILE A 88 -12.61 4.69 1.13
CA ILE A 88 -13.65 5.18 2.08
C ILE A 88 -13.20 6.39 2.92
N GLN A 89 -11.91 6.71 2.98
CA GLN A 89 -11.40 7.91 3.65
C GLN A 89 -12.01 9.21 3.09
N PHE A 90 -12.50 9.21 1.85
CA PHE A 90 -13.17 10.37 1.26
C PHE A 90 -14.57 10.66 1.83
N PHE A 91 -15.13 9.79 2.65
CA PHE A 91 -16.32 10.12 3.45
C PHE A 91 -15.98 11.08 4.61
N ALA A 92 -14.74 11.19 5.03
CA ALA A 92 -14.33 12.03 6.15
C ALA A 92 -14.83 13.47 6.00
N GLY A 93 -15.45 14.01 7.07
CA GLY A 93 -16.00 15.36 7.08
C GLY A 93 -17.31 15.57 6.30
N LYS A 94 -17.92 14.51 5.75
CA LYS A 94 -19.15 14.58 4.97
C LYS A 94 -20.31 13.91 5.73
N GLU A 95 -20.78 14.52 6.81
CA GLU A 95 -21.72 13.95 7.77
C GLU A 95 -22.97 13.31 7.14
N ARG A 96 -23.67 14.03 6.26
CA ARG A 96 -24.87 13.49 5.58
C ARG A 96 -24.58 12.25 4.74
N SER A 97 -23.43 12.22 4.09
CA SER A 97 -23.02 11.07 3.28
C SER A 97 -22.61 9.89 4.15
N GLN A 98 -21.99 10.15 5.29
CA GLN A 98 -21.68 9.13 6.28
C GLN A 98 -22.95 8.52 6.88
N GLU A 99 -23.95 9.34 7.19
CA GLU A 99 -25.24 8.88 7.69
C GLU A 99 -25.95 7.97 6.68
N GLU A 100 -26.08 8.39 5.42
CA GLU A 100 -26.73 7.57 4.39
C GLU A 100 -25.94 6.30 4.08
N PHE A 101 -24.62 6.39 4.08
CA PHE A 101 -23.76 5.22 3.94
C PHE A 101 -23.92 4.24 5.11
N PHE A 102 -24.03 4.73 6.34
CA PHE A 102 -24.28 3.91 7.52
C PHE A 102 -25.59 3.12 7.40
N HIS A 103 -26.67 3.76 6.93
CA HIS A 103 -27.95 3.07 6.70
C HIS A 103 -27.86 2.04 5.56
N THR A 104 -27.16 2.36 4.48
CA THR A 104 -26.93 1.42 3.37
C THR A 104 -26.11 0.22 3.83
N PHE A 105 -25.03 0.48 4.60
CA PHE A 105 -24.19 -0.54 5.18
C PHE A 105 -24.97 -1.53 6.06
N ASN A 106 -25.80 -1.01 6.98
CA ASN A 106 -26.61 -1.87 7.85
C ASN A 106 -27.64 -2.70 7.05
N ALA A 107 -28.30 -2.10 6.08
CA ALA A 107 -29.29 -2.80 5.25
C ALA A 107 -28.63 -3.97 4.47
N LEU A 108 -27.45 -3.78 3.91
CA LEU A 108 -26.71 -4.82 3.21
C LEU A 108 -26.21 -5.91 4.16
N LEU A 109 -25.71 -5.53 5.33
CA LEU A 109 -25.24 -6.48 6.33
C LEU A 109 -26.37 -7.37 6.85
N GLU A 110 -27.53 -6.78 7.17
CA GLU A 110 -28.74 -7.49 7.63
C GLU A 110 -29.29 -8.43 6.57
N SER A 111 -29.17 -8.07 5.29
CA SER A 111 -29.58 -8.91 4.15
C SER A 111 -28.54 -9.95 3.75
N GLY A 112 -27.39 -10.04 4.44
CA GLY A 112 -26.32 -10.97 4.13
C GLY A 112 -25.55 -10.66 2.83
N GLN A 113 -25.68 -9.43 2.29
CA GLN A 113 -25.01 -9.03 1.06
C GLN A 113 -23.54 -8.69 1.33
N GLN A 114 -22.67 -9.12 0.44
CA GLN A 114 -21.22 -8.92 0.63
C GLN A 114 -20.81 -7.45 0.47
N MET A 115 -20.01 -6.96 1.41
CA MET A 115 -19.37 -5.67 1.30
C MET A 115 -17.84 -5.82 1.32
N ILE A 116 -17.16 -5.08 0.43
CA ILE A 116 -15.71 -4.97 0.39
C ILE A 116 -15.36 -3.47 0.39
N LEU A 117 -14.55 -3.06 1.34
CA LEU A 117 -14.16 -1.67 1.53
C LEU A 117 -12.65 -1.54 1.47
N THR A 118 -12.15 -0.45 0.89
CA THR A 118 -10.72 -0.15 0.95
C THR A 118 -10.44 1.19 1.61
N CYS A 119 -9.23 1.33 2.16
CA CYS A 119 -8.75 2.57 2.74
C CYS A 119 -7.22 2.67 2.61
N ASP A 120 -6.68 3.90 2.63
CA ASP A 120 -5.24 4.14 2.62
C ASP A 120 -4.57 3.90 3.99
N ARG A 121 -5.36 3.79 5.07
CA ARG A 121 -4.92 3.62 6.47
C ARG A 121 -5.91 2.78 7.28
N TYR A 122 -5.51 2.44 8.51
CA TYR A 122 -6.39 1.71 9.42
C TYR A 122 -7.67 2.50 9.76
N PRO A 123 -8.87 1.88 9.80
CA PRO A 123 -10.14 2.61 9.97
C PRO A 123 -10.20 3.55 11.17
N LYS A 124 -9.62 3.16 12.30
CA LYS A 124 -9.63 4.00 13.52
C LYS A 124 -8.78 5.26 13.41
N GLU A 125 -7.84 5.30 12.46
CA GLU A 125 -6.94 6.44 12.22
C GLU A 125 -7.55 7.50 11.29
N ILE A 126 -8.73 7.24 10.71
CA ILE A 126 -9.40 8.19 9.82
C ILE A 126 -10.02 9.31 10.65
N VAL A 127 -9.42 10.48 10.56
CA VAL A 127 -9.95 11.70 11.18
C VAL A 127 -11.16 12.18 10.39
N GLY A 128 -12.24 12.58 11.09
CA GLY A 128 -13.48 13.07 10.45
C GLY A 128 -14.44 11.97 9.98
N LEU A 129 -14.14 10.71 10.28
CA LEU A 129 -15.09 9.61 10.13
C LEU A 129 -15.81 9.36 11.46
N GLU A 130 -17.13 9.16 11.42
CA GLU A 130 -17.96 8.92 12.60
C GLU A 130 -17.60 7.58 13.27
N ASP A 131 -17.59 7.56 14.60
CA ASP A 131 -17.20 6.39 15.39
C ASP A 131 -18.15 5.19 15.19
N ARG A 132 -19.41 5.43 14.88
CA ARG A 132 -20.37 4.38 14.52
C ARG A 132 -19.96 3.63 13.24
N LEU A 133 -19.42 4.34 12.21
CA LEU A 133 -18.90 3.72 11.00
C LEU A 133 -17.59 2.97 11.29
N LYS A 134 -16.66 3.58 12.05
CA LYS A 134 -15.41 2.92 12.45
C LYS A 134 -15.66 1.60 13.18
N SER A 135 -16.66 1.59 14.06
CA SER A 135 -17.08 0.39 14.78
C SER A 135 -17.60 -0.70 13.84
N ARG A 136 -18.44 -0.31 12.86
CA ARG A 136 -19.01 -1.24 11.87
C ARG A 136 -17.96 -1.82 10.92
N PHE A 137 -16.98 -1.04 10.53
CA PHE A 137 -15.88 -1.53 9.69
C PHE A 137 -15.03 -2.61 10.37
N GLY A 138 -14.93 -2.56 11.69
CA GLY A 138 -14.29 -3.60 12.49
C GLY A 138 -15.13 -4.85 12.76
N TRP A 139 -16.38 -4.89 12.35
CA TRP A 139 -17.28 -6.02 12.60
C TRP A 139 -16.86 -7.28 11.83
N GLY A 140 -16.50 -7.12 10.56
CA GLY A 140 -16.01 -8.22 9.72
C GLY A 140 -14.51 -8.45 9.87
N LEU A 141 -13.83 -8.62 8.76
CA LEU A 141 -12.37 -8.83 8.74
C LEU A 141 -11.63 -7.62 8.20
N THR A 142 -10.77 -7.04 9.01
CA THR A 142 -9.87 -5.93 8.60
C THR A 142 -8.48 -6.49 8.32
N VAL A 143 -7.97 -6.31 7.10
CA VAL A 143 -6.70 -6.89 6.64
C VAL A 143 -5.78 -5.83 6.05
N ALA A 144 -4.53 -5.82 6.50
CA ALA A 144 -3.49 -5.01 5.90
C ALA A 144 -3.06 -5.57 4.53
N VAL A 145 -2.91 -4.68 3.56
CA VAL A 145 -2.24 -4.99 2.29
C VAL A 145 -0.85 -4.38 2.36
N GLU A 146 0.13 -5.23 2.51
CA GLU A 146 1.54 -4.85 2.65
C GLU A 146 2.23 -4.76 1.29
N PRO A 147 3.36 -4.04 1.20
CA PRO A 147 4.20 -4.05 0.00
C PRO A 147 4.60 -5.49 -0.37
N PRO A 148 4.49 -5.88 -1.66
CA PRO A 148 4.82 -7.23 -2.07
C PRO A 148 6.33 -7.50 -1.93
N GLU A 149 6.67 -8.74 -1.62
CA GLU A 149 8.05 -9.24 -1.60
C GLU A 149 8.69 -9.19 -3.00
N LEU A 150 10.01 -9.36 -3.07
CA LEU A 150 10.77 -9.22 -4.31
C LEU A 150 10.26 -10.16 -5.40
N GLU A 151 10.06 -11.42 -5.06
CA GLU A 151 9.57 -12.47 -5.98
C GLU A 151 8.18 -12.13 -6.53
N THR A 152 7.30 -11.63 -5.67
CA THR A 152 5.96 -11.18 -6.07
C THR A 152 6.04 -9.97 -7.00
N ARG A 153 6.96 -9.01 -6.74
CA ARG A 153 7.17 -7.86 -7.64
C ARG A 153 7.69 -8.30 -9.01
N VAL A 154 8.62 -9.26 -9.07
CA VAL A 154 9.09 -9.85 -10.33
C VAL A 154 7.95 -10.51 -11.08
N ALA A 155 7.14 -11.33 -10.39
CA ALA A 155 5.98 -11.99 -10.99
C ALA A 155 4.96 -10.99 -11.56
N ILE A 156 4.70 -9.87 -10.85
CA ILE A 156 3.85 -8.79 -11.34
C ILE A 156 4.40 -8.18 -12.63
N LEU A 157 5.70 -7.86 -12.67
CA LEU A 157 6.35 -7.30 -13.87
C LEU A 157 6.26 -8.26 -15.06
N MET A 158 6.58 -9.53 -14.85
CA MET A 158 6.54 -10.55 -15.90
C MET A 158 5.11 -10.74 -16.43
N LYS A 159 4.11 -10.77 -15.55
CA LYS A 159 2.70 -10.86 -15.96
C LYS A 159 2.27 -9.62 -16.76
N LYS A 160 2.62 -8.42 -16.30
CA LYS A 160 2.29 -7.16 -16.99
C LYS A 160 3.01 -7.06 -18.35
N ALA A 161 4.22 -7.54 -18.44
CA ALA A 161 4.94 -7.62 -19.72
C ALA A 161 4.26 -8.59 -20.69
N ALA A 162 3.86 -9.78 -20.21
CA ALA A 162 3.13 -10.76 -21.03
C ALA A 162 1.78 -10.22 -21.50
N GLU A 163 0.99 -9.57 -20.64
CA GLU A 163 -0.28 -8.92 -21.01
C GLU A 163 -0.09 -7.85 -22.11
N GLY A 164 1.06 -7.15 -22.09
CA GLY A 164 1.40 -6.13 -23.09
C GLY A 164 2.17 -6.65 -24.31
N ASN A 165 2.40 -7.95 -24.44
CA ASN A 165 3.26 -8.56 -25.46
C ASN A 165 4.68 -7.96 -25.50
N ILE A 166 5.24 -7.66 -24.31
CA ILE A 166 6.55 -7.05 -24.12
C ILE A 166 7.58 -8.14 -23.85
N ALA A 167 8.67 -8.15 -24.61
CA ALA A 167 9.82 -9.01 -24.35
C ALA A 167 10.64 -8.44 -23.18
N LEU A 168 10.32 -8.84 -21.95
CA LEU A 168 11.04 -8.45 -20.74
C LEU A 168 11.87 -9.63 -20.24
N PRO A 169 13.23 -9.57 -20.29
CA PRO A 169 14.08 -10.60 -19.72
C PRO A 169 13.92 -10.69 -18.19
N GLU A 170 14.06 -11.89 -17.65
CA GLU A 170 13.87 -12.13 -16.21
C GLU A 170 14.88 -11.39 -15.34
N ASP A 171 16.14 -11.31 -15.75
CA ASP A 171 17.18 -10.55 -15.06
C ASP A 171 16.87 -9.04 -15.04
N ALA A 172 16.33 -8.51 -16.12
CA ALA A 172 15.87 -7.12 -16.23
C ALA A 172 14.65 -6.87 -15.33
N ALA A 173 13.68 -7.79 -15.27
CA ALA A 173 12.54 -7.73 -14.35
C ALA A 173 13.01 -7.77 -12.89
N PHE A 174 13.95 -8.66 -12.56
CA PHE A 174 14.55 -8.76 -11.23
C PHE A 174 15.27 -7.47 -10.82
N PHE A 175 16.07 -6.91 -11.74
CA PHE A 175 16.73 -5.62 -11.50
C PHE A 175 15.72 -4.51 -11.20
N LEU A 176 14.68 -4.37 -12.01
CA LEU A 176 13.65 -3.36 -11.83
C LEU A 176 12.91 -3.54 -10.50
N ALA A 177 12.49 -4.77 -10.18
CA ALA A 177 11.84 -5.10 -8.92
C ALA A 177 12.70 -4.83 -7.68
N LYS A 178 14.01 -5.04 -7.78
CA LYS A 178 14.98 -4.76 -6.72
C LYS A 178 15.16 -3.25 -6.49
N LYS A 179 15.10 -2.46 -7.57
CA LYS A 179 15.27 -1.00 -7.51
C LYS A 179 14.00 -0.30 -7.06
N ILE A 180 12.83 -0.66 -7.57
CA ILE A 180 11.54 -0.02 -7.25
C ILE A 180 10.85 -0.83 -6.14
N ARG A 181 10.94 -0.36 -4.89
CA ARG A 181 10.44 -1.05 -3.70
C ARG A 181 9.20 -0.40 -3.07
N SER A 182 8.86 0.81 -3.49
CA SER A 182 7.87 1.66 -2.83
C SER A 182 6.45 1.10 -2.91
N ASN A 183 5.97 0.81 -4.10
CA ASN A 183 4.63 0.27 -4.34
C ASN A 183 4.48 -0.26 -5.77
N VAL A 184 3.41 -1.02 -6.02
CA VAL A 184 3.13 -1.64 -7.33
C VAL A 184 2.83 -0.60 -8.40
N ARG A 185 2.18 0.52 -8.06
CA ARG A 185 1.88 1.60 -9.02
C ARG A 185 3.15 2.25 -9.58
N GLU A 186 4.14 2.51 -8.72
CA GLU A 186 5.44 3.01 -9.17
C GLU A 186 6.21 1.96 -9.98
N LEU A 187 6.10 0.68 -9.61
CA LEU A 187 6.71 -0.42 -10.34
C LEU A 187 6.13 -0.55 -11.76
N GLU A 188 4.82 -0.51 -11.91
CA GLU A 188 4.14 -0.49 -13.23
C GLU A 188 4.47 0.78 -14.02
N GLY A 189 4.54 1.93 -13.37
CA GLY A 189 4.94 3.19 -13.99
C GLY A 189 6.36 3.15 -14.55
N ALA A 190 7.28 2.55 -13.80
CA ALA A 190 8.67 2.35 -14.26
C ALA A 190 8.74 1.39 -15.46
N LEU A 191 7.99 0.28 -15.43
CA LEU A 191 7.90 -0.63 -16.58
C LEU A 191 7.36 0.07 -17.82
N LYS A 192 6.25 0.83 -17.70
CA LYS A 192 5.67 1.59 -18.81
C LYS A 192 6.67 2.57 -19.43
N ARG A 193 7.46 3.26 -18.60
CA ARG A 193 8.51 4.18 -19.06
C ARG A 193 9.61 3.45 -19.83
N VAL A 194 10.07 2.30 -19.34
CA VAL A 194 11.08 1.47 -20.02
C VAL A 194 10.56 1.00 -21.38
N VAL A 195 9.33 0.51 -21.43
CA VAL A 195 8.67 0.05 -22.68
C VAL A 195 8.54 1.19 -23.68
N ALA A 196 8.08 2.37 -23.23
CA ALA A 196 7.95 3.54 -24.10
C ALA A 196 9.32 3.95 -24.71
N ASN A 197 10.38 3.95 -23.89
CA ASN A 197 11.72 4.24 -24.37
C ASN A 197 12.22 3.17 -25.36
N SER A 198 11.98 1.87 -25.11
CA SER A 198 12.35 0.77 -26.02
C SER A 198 11.65 0.91 -27.37
N HIS A 199 10.36 1.23 -27.38
CA HIS A 199 9.62 1.50 -28.62
C HIS A 199 10.14 2.74 -29.38
N PHE A 200 10.56 3.76 -28.65
CA PHE A 200 11.07 5.00 -29.23
C PHE A 200 12.48 4.83 -29.85
N THR A 201 13.38 4.11 -29.14
CA THR A 201 14.76 3.90 -29.60
C THR A 201 14.92 2.71 -30.53
N GLY A 202 13.99 1.77 -30.50
CA GLY A 202 14.12 0.46 -31.19
C GLY A 202 15.06 -0.52 -30.48
N GLU A 203 15.56 -0.18 -29.29
CA GLU A 203 16.47 -1.01 -28.52
C GLU A 203 15.71 -2.06 -27.67
N ALA A 204 16.30 -3.26 -27.57
CA ALA A 204 15.78 -4.32 -26.72
C ALA A 204 15.92 -3.96 -25.23
N ILE A 205 14.92 -4.38 -24.43
CA ILE A 205 14.98 -4.17 -22.98
C ILE A 205 16.06 -5.07 -22.38
N SER A 206 16.98 -4.45 -21.67
CA SER A 206 18.07 -5.09 -20.94
C SER A 206 18.34 -4.36 -19.62
N THR A 207 19.09 -4.95 -18.71
CA THR A 207 19.46 -4.28 -17.45
C THR A 207 20.17 -2.94 -17.68
N PRO A 208 21.17 -2.80 -18.58
CA PRO A 208 21.76 -1.50 -18.90
C PRO A 208 20.76 -0.51 -19.48
N PHE A 209 19.89 -0.96 -20.39
CA PHE A 209 18.84 -0.12 -20.97
C PHE A 209 17.87 0.42 -19.90
N ILE A 210 17.47 -0.40 -18.92
CA ILE A 210 16.62 0.03 -17.80
C ILE A 210 17.34 1.09 -16.95
N GLN A 211 18.62 0.90 -16.66
CA GLN A 211 19.43 1.87 -15.89
C GLN A 211 19.44 3.24 -16.55
N GLU A 212 19.66 3.30 -17.86
CA GLU A 212 19.65 4.57 -18.59
C GLU A 212 18.26 5.17 -18.69
N SER A 213 17.25 4.35 -19.04
CA SER A 213 15.84 4.78 -19.17
C SER A 213 15.27 5.36 -17.87
N LEU A 214 15.73 4.89 -16.72
CA LEU A 214 15.23 5.27 -15.40
C LEU A 214 16.26 6.06 -14.57
N ARG A 215 17.36 6.53 -15.16
CA ARG A 215 18.44 7.21 -14.46
C ARG A 215 17.95 8.29 -13.50
N ASP A 216 17.09 9.18 -13.96
CA ASP A 216 16.56 10.28 -13.15
C ASP A 216 15.67 9.77 -12.00
N LEU A 217 14.84 8.77 -12.26
CA LEU A 217 13.97 8.15 -11.26
C LEU A 217 14.78 7.46 -10.16
N LEU A 218 15.82 6.70 -10.56
CA LEU A 218 16.71 6.00 -9.65
C LEU A 218 17.54 7.00 -8.82
N ALA A 219 18.05 8.07 -9.44
CA ALA A 219 18.77 9.13 -8.73
C ALA A 219 17.90 9.85 -7.69
N LEU A 220 16.61 10.05 -7.98
CA LEU A 220 15.66 10.62 -7.02
C LEU A 220 15.38 9.67 -5.86
N GLN A 221 15.32 8.37 -6.10
CA GLN A 221 15.14 7.38 -5.05
C GLN A 221 16.38 7.26 -4.16
N ASP A 222 17.57 7.24 -4.75
CA ASP A 222 18.83 7.24 -4.00
C ASP A 222 18.96 8.50 -3.12
N ARG A 223 18.46 9.66 -3.56
CA ARG A 223 18.39 10.89 -2.75
C ARG A 223 17.40 10.79 -1.59
N LYS A 224 16.28 10.09 -1.76
CA LYS A 224 15.29 9.88 -0.68
C LYS A 224 15.83 8.97 0.43
N VAL A 225 16.72 8.04 0.11
CA VAL A 225 17.36 7.11 1.05
C VAL A 225 18.81 7.55 1.29
N SER A 226 18.99 8.70 1.94
CA SER A 226 20.30 9.18 2.40
C SER A 226 20.49 8.89 3.89
N ILE A 227 21.74 8.81 4.35
CA ILE A 227 22.08 8.64 5.77
C ILE A 227 21.40 9.74 6.61
N ASP A 228 21.41 10.98 6.13
CA ASP A 228 20.79 12.13 6.80
C ASP A 228 19.27 11.95 6.96
N ASN A 229 18.60 11.45 5.92
CA ASN A 229 17.16 11.17 5.98
C ASN A 229 16.82 10.01 6.92
N ILE A 230 17.66 8.95 6.94
CA ILE A 230 17.53 7.85 7.89
C ILE A 230 17.68 8.36 9.34
N GLN A 231 18.67 9.21 9.62
CA GLN A 231 18.87 9.82 10.93
C GLN A 231 17.64 10.63 11.35
N LYS A 232 17.10 11.50 10.47
CA LYS A 232 15.90 12.30 10.70
C LYS A 232 14.68 11.42 11.01
N THR A 233 14.46 10.40 10.23
CA THR A 233 13.32 9.49 10.37
C THR A 233 13.39 8.71 11.68
N VAL A 234 14.54 8.14 12.00
CA VAL A 234 14.74 7.40 13.27
C VAL A 234 14.62 8.34 14.47
N ALA A 235 15.19 9.55 14.41
CA ALA A 235 15.08 10.54 15.47
C ALA A 235 13.61 10.91 15.73
N SER A 236 12.83 11.15 14.68
CA SER A 236 11.41 11.44 14.76
C SER A 236 10.62 10.29 15.36
N TYR A 237 10.85 9.05 14.90
CA TYR A 237 10.17 7.85 15.40
C TYR A 237 10.37 7.63 16.88
N TYR A 238 11.62 7.76 17.37
CA TYR A 238 11.95 7.62 18.80
C TYR A 238 11.76 8.89 19.62
N LYS A 239 11.26 9.98 19.02
CA LYS A 239 11.05 11.29 19.66
C LYS A 239 12.30 11.83 20.36
N ILE A 240 13.47 11.66 19.72
CA ILE A 240 14.77 12.19 20.19
C ILE A 240 15.32 13.20 19.17
N LYS A 241 16.29 14.01 19.60
CA LYS A 241 16.95 14.97 18.69
C LYS A 241 18.00 14.26 17.83
N ILE A 242 18.20 14.72 16.60
CA ILE A 242 19.28 14.24 15.71
C ILE A 242 20.64 14.36 16.39
N ALA A 243 20.86 15.47 17.13
CA ALA A 243 22.07 15.68 17.92
C ALA A 243 22.32 14.57 18.97
N ASP A 244 21.28 13.92 19.50
CA ASP A 244 21.45 12.80 20.43
C ASP A 244 21.92 11.53 19.67
N ILE A 245 21.43 11.29 18.45
CA ILE A 245 21.90 10.18 17.59
C ILE A 245 23.40 10.34 17.31
N LEU A 246 23.85 11.54 17.03
CA LEU A 246 25.26 11.85 16.71
C LEU A 246 26.14 11.96 17.97
N SER A 247 25.56 12.13 19.15
CA SER A 247 26.28 12.35 20.40
C SER A 247 27.06 11.11 20.87
N LYS A 248 28.00 11.30 21.78
CA LYS A 248 28.75 10.20 22.45
C LYS A 248 27.95 9.50 23.57
N ARG A 249 26.70 9.90 23.84
CA ARG A 249 25.84 9.30 24.88
C ARG A 249 25.62 7.80 24.62
N ARG A 250 25.66 7.02 25.72
CA ARG A 250 25.54 5.55 25.70
C ARG A 250 24.25 5.04 26.38
N SER A 251 23.35 5.94 26.81
CA SER A 251 22.07 5.52 27.39
C SER A 251 21.28 4.67 26.39
N ARG A 252 20.57 3.65 26.86
CA ARG A 252 19.82 2.72 26.01
C ARG A 252 18.79 3.45 25.13
N SER A 253 18.20 4.53 25.64
CA SER A 253 17.24 5.38 24.92
C SER A 253 17.84 6.11 23.69
N VAL A 254 19.16 6.28 23.64
CA VAL A 254 19.87 6.93 22.53
C VAL A 254 20.68 5.90 21.73
N ALA A 255 21.31 4.93 22.43
CA ALA A 255 22.16 3.92 21.79
C ALA A 255 21.36 3.00 20.84
N ARG A 256 20.14 2.58 21.23
CA ARG A 256 19.30 1.68 20.42
C ARG A 256 18.80 2.35 19.14
N PRO A 257 18.20 3.56 19.16
CA PRO A 257 17.88 4.30 17.94
C PRO A 257 19.09 4.50 17.01
N ARG A 258 20.24 4.82 17.56
CA ARG A 258 21.47 4.98 16.80
C ARG A 258 21.91 3.68 16.13
N GLN A 259 21.87 2.55 16.84
CA GLN A 259 22.18 1.23 16.27
C GLN A 259 21.23 0.90 15.12
N LEU A 260 19.93 1.15 15.28
CA LEU A 260 18.94 0.97 14.24
C LEU A 260 19.25 1.84 13.01
N ALA A 261 19.53 3.13 13.22
CA ALA A 261 19.84 4.05 12.12
C ALA A 261 21.11 3.63 11.36
N MET A 262 22.16 3.15 12.05
CA MET A 262 23.38 2.62 11.42
C MET A 262 23.08 1.35 10.62
N ALA A 263 22.28 0.43 11.15
CA ALA A 263 21.90 -0.80 10.46
C ALA A 263 21.07 -0.49 9.21
N LEU A 264 20.08 0.40 9.29
CA LEU A 264 19.30 0.88 8.15
C LEU A 264 20.17 1.59 7.11
N ALA A 265 21.13 2.41 7.53
CA ALA A 265 22.07 3.06 6.61
C ALA A 265 22.89 2.02 5.82
N LYS A 266 23.32 0.94 6.47
CA LYS A 266 24.05 -0.14 5.81
C LYS A 266 23.16 -0.97 4.86
N GLU A 267 21.92 -1.23 5.26
CA GLU A 267 20.99 -2.05 4.48
C GLU A 267 20.40 -1.29 3.29
N LEU A 268 20.12 0.02 3.45
CA LEU A 268 19.35 0.81 2.48
C LEU A 268 20.22 1.72 1.59
N THR A 269 21.52 1.89 1.92
CA THR A 269 22.44 2.73 1.14
C THR A 269 23.67 1.95 0.68
N ASN A 270 24.40 2.49 -0.31
CA ASN A 270 25.63 1.89 -0.80
C ASN A 270 26.89 2.35 -0.03
N HIS A 271 26.71 3.05 1.11
CA HIS A 271 27.84 3.55 1.89
C HIS A 271 28.61 2.42 2.57
N SER A 272 29.92 2.60 2.65
CA SER A 272 30.82 1.72 3.38
C SER A 272 30.66 1.89 4.90
N LEU A 273 31.09 0.90 5.68
CA LEU A 273 31.05 1.00 7.13
C LEU A 273 31.80 2.22 7.71
N PRO A 274 33.00 2.59 7.20
CA PRO A 274 33.67 3.83 7.61
C PRO A 274 32.85 5.09 7.32
N GLU A 275 32.31 5.26 6.10
CA GLU A 275 31.49 6.42 5.74
C GLU A 275 30.26 6.55 6.64
N ILE A 276 29.59 5.42 6.96
CA ILE A 276 28.48 5.41 7.91
C ILE A 276 28.97 5.83 9.29
N GLY A 277 30.12 5.32 9.75
CA GLY A 277 30.70 5.70 11.03
C GLY A 277 30.96 7.20 11.13
N ASP A 278 31.54 7.79 10.11
CA ASP A 278 31.79 9.23 10.01
C ASP A 278 30.51 10.04 10.08
N ALA A 279 29.47 9.64 9.33
CA ALA A 279 28.17 10.29 9.33
C ALA A 279 27.43 10.19 10.68
N PHE A 280 27.79 9.26 11.55
CA PHE A 280 27.24 9.09 12.90
C PHE A 280 28.14 9.65 14.02
N GLY A 281 28.88 10.72 13.73
CA GLY A 281 29.69 11.44 14.70
C GLY A 281 31.10 10.90 14.86
N GLY A 282 31.70 10.44 13.76
CA GLY A 282 33.10 9.95 13.72
C GLY A 282 33.30 8.64 14.46
N ARG A 283 32.40 7.67 14.26
CA ARG A 283 32.47 6.36 14.90
C ARG A 283 33.24 5.38 14.04
N ASP A 284 33.97 4.53 14.70
CA ASP A 284 34.72 3.47 14.04
C ASP A 284 33.79 2.48 13.33
N HIS A 285 34.24 1.92 12.22
CA HIS A 285 33.53 0.93 11.40
C HIS A 285 33.12 -0.31 12.20
N THR A 286 33.89 -0.69 13.25
CA THR A 286 33.57 -1.81 14.13
C THR A 286 32.32 -1.52 14.96
N THR A 287 32.08 -0.25 15.34
CA THR A 287 30.85 0.18 16.02
C THR A 287 29.64 0.01 15.09
N VAL A 288 29.77 0.36 13.83
CA VAL A 288 28.70 0.18 12.82
C VAL A 288 28.43 -1.31 12.61
N LEU A 289 29.47 -2.12 12.45
CA LEU A 289 29.36 -3.57 12.28
C LEU A 289 28.66 -4.23 13.48
N HIS A 290 29.03 -3.83 14.70
CA HIS A 290 28.38 -4.30 15.93
C HIS A 290 26.89 -3.89 15.96
N ALA A 291 26.55 -2.67 15.55
CA ALA A 291 25.19 -2.19 15.47
C ALA A 291 24.36 -3.05 14.49
N CYS A 292 24.87 -3.33 13.30
CA CYS A 292 24.22 -4.18 12.30
C CYS A 292 23.94 -5.59 12.84
N ARG A 293 24.93 -6.23 13.49
CA ARG A 293 24.78 -7.57 14.09
C ARG A 293 23.70 -7.55 15.18
N LYS A 294 23.74 -6.54 16.06
CA LYS A 294 22.81 -6.45 17.18
C LYS A 294 21.34 -6.25 16.73
N ILE A 295 21.14 -5.45 15.70
CA ILE A 295 19.77 -5.26 15.13
C ILE A 295 19.29 -6.52 14.43
N LYS A 296 20.18 -7.22 13.72
CA LYS A 296 19.86 -8.51 13.11
C LYS A 296 19.41 -9.55 14.15
N GLU A 297 20.18 -9.73 15.24
CA GLU A 297 19.84 -10.63 16.35
C GLU A 297 18.47 -10.31 16.97
N LEU A 298 18.12 -9.04 17.08
CA LEU A 298 16.84 -8.63 17.65
C LEU A 298 15.66 -8.88 16.72
N ARG A 299 15.90 -8.74 15.41
CA ARG A 299 14.88 -9.02 14.38
C ARG A 299 14.60 -10.52 14.23
N GLU A 300 15.57 -11.37 14.55
CA GLU A 300 15.44 -12.83 14.54
C GLU A 300 14.84 -13.38 15.85
N ALA A 301 14.80 -12.58 16.91
CA ALA A 301 14.29 -12.97 18.23
C ALA A 301 12.83 -12.52 18.50
N ASP A 302 12.26 -11.67 17.66
CA ASP A 302 10.85 -11.25 17.64
C ASP A 302 10.07 -12.07 16.59
#